data_e2b9ae122b838d8d41217eed0a1daf7e
#
_entry.id   e2b9ae122b838d8d41217eed0a1daf7e
#
_cell.length_a   1.000
_cell.length_b   1.000
_cell.length_c   1.000
_cell.angle_alpha   90.00
_cell.angle_beta   90.00
_cell.angle_gamma   90.00
#
_symmetry.space_group_name_H-M   'P 1'
#
loop_
_entity.id
_entity.type
_entity.pdbx_description
1 polymer ?
#
loop_
_entity_poly.entity_id
_entity_poly.type
_entity_poly.pdbx_seq_one_letter_code
_entity_poly.pdbx_strand_id
1 'polypeptide(L)' 'MELKLNQKAELKKQHPCGSNIWTITRVGMDIKIRCDGCGHELMLPRSKFEKAVKRLLPEEE' A
#
# COMPACT_ATOMS: atom_id res chain seq x y z
N MET A 1 -3.48 -0.79 13.49
CA MET A 1 -2.41 -0.63 12.49
C MET A 1 -2.24 0.85 12.17
N GLU A 2 -1.04 1.35 12.32
CA GLU A 2 -0.76 2.76 12.10
C GLU A 2 -0.18 2.96 10.69
N LEU A 3 -0.79 3.86 9.92
CA LEU A 3 -0.40 4.09 8.54
C LEU A 3 0.14 5.50 8.39
N LYS A 4 1.17 5.65 7.58
CA LYS A 4 1.83 6.94 7.36
C LYS A 4 1.95 7.20 5.88
N LEU A 5 1.97 8.49 5.52
CA LEU A 5 2.24 8.87 4.14
C LEU A 5 3.61 8.39 3.73
N ASN A 6 3.71 7.97 2.47
CA ASN A 6 4.97 7.51 1.87
C ASN A 6 5.51 6.23 2.50
N GLN A 7 4.71 5.56 3.32
CA GLN A 7 5.14 4.29 3.88
C GLN A 7 4.96 3.19 2.86
N LYS A 8 5.92 2.27 2.81
CA LYS A 8 5.83 1.12 1.93
C LYS A 8 5.00 0.03 2.58
N ALA A 9 4.24 -0.68 1.77
CA ALA A 9 3.43 -1.78 2.23
C ALA A 9 3.56 -2.94 1.27
N GLU A 10 3.69 -4.14 1.81
CA GLU A 10 3.71 -5.34 1.00
C GLU A 10 2.34 -5.99 1.07
N LEU A 11 1.70 -6.17 -0.07
CA LEU A 11 0.38 -6.76 -0.13
C LEU A 11 0.48 -8.27 -0.30
N LYS A 12 -0.58 -8.97 0.12
CA LYS A 12 -0.61 -10.42 0.04
C LYS A 12 -0.66 -10.91 -1.38
N LYS A 13 -1.32 -10.14 -2.26
CA LYS A 13 -1.43 -10.49 -3.66
C LYS A 13 -0.42 -9.72 -4.48
N GLN A 14 0.20 -10.41 -5.44
CA GLN A 14 1.11 -9.76 -6.34
C GLN A 14 0.33 -9.05 -7.43
N HIS A 15 0.73 -7.82 -7.72
CA HIS A 15 0.11 -7.06 -8.79
C HIS A 15 0.50 -7.66 -10.14
N PRO A 16 -0.36 -7.54 -11.17
CA PRO A 16 -0.02 -8.09 -12.49
C PRO A 16 1.30 -7.61 -13.07
N CYS A 17 1.79 -6.46 -12.64
CA CYS A 17 3.08 -5.97 -13.11
C CYS A 17 4.26 -6.69 -12.46
N GLY A 18 4.01 -7.58 -11.52
CA GLY A 18 5.05 -8.35 -10.87
C GLY A 18 5.50 -7.83 -9.53
N SER A 19 5.00 -6.67 -9.12
CA SER A 19 5.39 -6.06 -7.85
C SER A 19 4.26 -6.23 -6.84
N ASN A 20 4.62 -6.49 -5.59
CA ASN A 20 3.65 -6.50 -4.51
C ASN A 20 3.95 -5.43 -3.47
N ILE A 21 4.83 -4.49 -3.80
CA ILE A 21 5.20 -3.38 -2.93
C ILE A 21 4.46 -2.13 -3.39
N TRP A 22 3.81 -1.48 -2.44
CA TRP A 22 3.01 -0.29 -2.71
C TRP A 22 3.43 0.83 -1.77
N THR A 23 3.30 2.06 -2.23
CA THR A 23 3.57 3.24 -1.42
C THR A 23 2.24 3.89 -1.04
N ILE A 24 2.06 4.16 0.23
CA ILE A 24 0.84 4.82 0.70
C ILE A 24 0.95 6.29 0.35
N THR A 25 0.02 6.77 -0.49
CA THR A 25 0.02 8.16 -0.93
C THR A 25 -1.04 8.99 -0.25
N ARG A 26 -2.01 8.36 0.42
CA ARG A 26 -3.03 9.10 1.15
C ARG A 26 -3.53 8.26 2.32
N VAL A 27 -3.69 8.90 3.46
CA VAL A 27 -4.19 8.26 4.66
C VAL A 27 -5.41 9.03 5.12
N GLY A 28 -6.51 8.32 5.34
CA GLY A 28 -7.76 8.91 5.78
C GLY A 28 -8.76 7.81 6.01
N MET A 29 -10.04 8.09 5.77
CA MET A 29 -11.05 7.05 5.82
C MET A 29 -10.79 6.02 4.73
N ASP A 30 -10.29 6.46 3.59
CA ASP A 30 -9.82 5.59 2.54
C ASP A 30 -8.32 5.70 2.42
N ILE A 31 -7.69 4.61 2.01
CA ILE A 31 -6.24 4.57 1.84
C ILE A 31 -5.94 4.53 0.35
N LYS A 32 -5.12 5.46 -0.11
CA LYS A 32 -4.70 5.49 -1.49
C LYS A 32 -3.26 4.99 -1.56
N ILE A 33 -3.02 4.05 -2.46
CA ILE A 33 -1.72 3.43 -2.60
C ILE A 33 -1.31 3.45 -4.05
N ARG A 34 0.01 3.41 -4.26
CA ARG A 34 0.58 3.44 -5.60
C ARG A 34 1.55 2.28 -5.74
N CYS A 35 1.38 1.53 -6.81
CA CYS A 35 2.26 0.39 -7.07
C CYS A 35 3.66 0.88 -7.45
N ASP A 36 4.66 0.37 -6.75
CA ASP A 36 6.04 0.79 -7.03
C ASP A 36 6.54 0.26 -8.38
N GLY A 37 5.93 -0.81 -8.86
CA GLY A 37 6.39 -1.42 -10.09
C GLY A 37 5.90 -0.69 -11.34
N CYS A 38 4.63 -0.34 -11.40
CA CYS A 38 4.05 0.25 -12.60
C CYS A 38 3.43 1.62 -12.40
N GLY A 39 3.35 2.10 -11.16
CA GLY A 39 2.78 3.40 -10.87
C GLY A 39 1.27 3.44 -10.83
N HIS A 40 0.62 2.29 -10.91
CA HIS A 40 -0.83 2.23 -10.83
C HIS A 40 -1.31 2.66 -9.45
N GLU A 41 -2.33 3.51 -9.41
CA GLU A 41 -2.89 3.96 -8.15
C GLU A 41 -4.21 3.25 -7.87
N LEU A 42 -4.43 2.99 -6.59
CA LEU A 42 -5.60 2.25 -6.15
C LEU A 42 -6.04 2.83 -4.82
N MET A 43 -7.36 3.00 -4.67
CA MET A 43 -7.92 3.51 -3.42
C MET A 43 -8.91 2.49 -2.89
N LEU A 44 -8.81 2.20 -1.59
CA LEU A 44 -9.71 1.25 -0.97
C LEU A 44 -9.98 1.68 0.47
N PRO A 45 -11.12 1.22 1.03
CA PRO A 45 -11.41 1.51 2.42
C PRO A 45 -10.32 0.98 3.34
N ARG A 46 -10.10 1.69 4.45
CA ARG A 46 -9.03 1.31 5.36
C ARG A 46 -9.15 -0.14 5.82
N SER A 47 -10.37 -0.59 6.12
CA SER A 47 -10.54 -1.96 6.59
C SER A 47 -10.11 -2.98 5.53
N LYS A 48 -10.40 -2.70 4.27
CA LYS A 48 -9.98 -3.59 3.19
C LYS A 48 -8.47 -3.54 3.01
N PHE A 49 -7.88 -2.36 3.14
CA PHE A 49 -6.44 -2.24 3.03
C PHE A 49 -5.74 -3.05 4.12
N GLU A 50 -6.25 -2.95 5.35
CA GLU A 50 -5.64 -3.68 6.45
C GLU A 50 -5.70 -5.19 6.23
N LYS A 51 -6.76 -5.67 5.59
CA LYS A 51 -6.87 -7.08 5.27
C LYS A 51 -5.98 -7.49 4.10
N ALA A 52 -5.74 -6.56 3.19
CA ALA A 52 -4.94 -6.86 1.99
C ALA A 52 -3.45 -6.79 2.25
N VAL A 53 -3.04 -6.04 3.25
CA VAL A 53 -1.61 -5.84 3.49
C VAL A 53 -1.04 -7.05 4.21
N LYS A 54 0.12 -7.50 3.74
CA LYS A 54 0.83 -8.59 4.39
C LYS A 54 1.65 -8.05 5.56
N ARG A 55 2.32 -6.94 5.31
CA ARG A 55 3.10 -6.27 6.35
C ARG A 55 3.44 -4.87 5.88
N LEU A 56 3.71 -4.01 6.84
CA LEU A 56 4.22 -2.68 6.54
C LEU A 56 5.73 -2.71 6.63
N LEU A 57 6.37 -2.11 5.64
CA LEU A 57 7.83 -2.07 5.61
C LEU A 57 8.31 -0.84 6.33
N PRO A 58 9.50 -0.90 6.95
CA PRO A 58 10.03 0.29 7.62
C PRO A 58 10.36 1.37 6.61
N GLU A 59 10.29 2.62 7.08
CA GLU A 59 10.65 3.73 6.23
C GLU A 59 12.12 3.68 5.89
N GLU A 60 12.44 4.07 4.67
CA GLU A 60 13.83 4.19 4.26
C GLU A 60 14.44 5.44 4.87
N GLU A 61 15.69 5.33 5.20
CA GLU A 61 16.42 6.46 5.76
C GLU A 61 17.16 7.24 4.71
#